data_101a4d3c641f6583eef2c795670cd072
#
_entry.id   101a4d3c641f6583eef2c795670cd072
#
_cell.length_a   1.000
_cell.length_b   1.000
_cell.length_c   1.000
_cell.angle_alpha   90.00
_cell.angle_beta   90.00
_cell.angle_gamma   90.00
#
_symmetry.space_group_name_H-M   'P 1'
#
loop_
_entity.id
_entity.type
_entity.pdbx_description
1 polymer ?
#
loop_
_entity_poly.entity_id
_entity_poly.type
_entity_poly.pdbx_seq_one_letter_code
_entity_poly.pdbx_strand_id
1 'polypeptide(L)'
;AIIYGQFISYYVYLWNLKIKGVWKNIPSVIHYILFFTPIVAILYVLDDVHLFDTSFFRQKDVPLWLIVFGISGQILFTLRFVYQWICSRREGKSIFPVGFWIISLIGSLMIGSYGIIRQDPVLIIGQSFGLVAYTRNLHIGYYATKQRKS
;
A
#
# COMPACT_ATOMS: atom_id res chain seq x y z
N ALA A 1 1.39 -0.77 -12.92
CA ALA A 1 1.46 0.26 -11.87
C ALA A 1 1.58 -0.33 -10.46
N ILE A 2 0.75 -1.31 -10.08
CA ILE A 2 0.76 -1.93 -8.73
C ILE A 2 2.12 -2.54 -8.39
N ILE A 3 2.73 -3.28 -9.31
CA ILE A 3 4.03 -3.95 -9.13
C ILE A 3 5.13 -2.93 -8.82
N TYR A 4 5.20 -1.82 -9.54
CA TYR A 4 6.20 -0.77 -9.28
C TYR A 4 6.02 -0.14 -7.91
N GLY A 5 4.78 0.10 -7.46
CA GLY A 5 4.49 0.58 -6.13
C GLY A 5 4.96 -0.39 -5.03
N GLN A 6 4.83 -1.69 -5.26
CA GLN A 6 5.33 -2.72 -4.34
C GLN A 6 6.86 -2.73 -4.24
N PHE A 7 7.58 -2.55 -5.35
CA PHE A 7 9.04 -2.43 -5.32
C PHE A 7 9.51 -1.21 -4.52
N ILE A 8 8.89 -0.05 -4.73
CA ILE A 8 9.22 1.16 -3.96
C ILE A 8 8.98 0.92 -2.48
N SER A 9 7.82 0.37 -2.11
CA SER A 9 7.49 0.05 -0.72
C SER A 9 8.49 -0.93 -0.12
N TYR A 10 8.89 -1.95 -0.86
CA TYR A 10 9.88 -2.94 -0.44
C TYR A 10 11.22 -2.29 -0.08
N TYR A 11 11.76 -1.42 -0.93
CA TYR A 11 13.00 -0.69 -0.64
C TYR A 11 12.89 0.24 0.55
N VAL A 12 11.75 0.91 0.72
CA VAL A 12 11.49 1.74 1.90
C VAL A 12 11.50 0.90 3.18
N TYR A 13 10.92 -0.30 3.17
CA TYR A 13 10.96 -1.21 4.32
C TYR A 13 12.37 -1.70 4.63
N LEU A 14 13.16 -2.06 3.62
CA LEU A 14 14.56 -2.45 3.81
C LEU A 14 15.39 -1.30 4.41
N TRP A 15 15.19 -0.09 3.91
CA TRP A 15 15.82 1.11 4.43
C TRP A 15 15.47 1.36 5.90
N ASN A 16 14.21 1.22 6.26
CA ASN A 16 13.75 1.37 7.63
C ASN A 16 14.36 0.31 8.58
N LEU A 17 14.49 -0.94 8.15
CA LEU A 17 15.15 -2.00 8.91
C LEU A 17 16.63 -1.66 9.18
N LYS A 18 17.30 -1.09 8.18
CA LYS A 18 18.69 -0.64 8.31
C LYS A 18 18.84 0.50 9.32
N ILE A 19 18.00 1.53 9.23
CA ILE A 19 18.02 2.70 10.14
C ILE A 19 17.73 2.27 11.59
N LYS A 20 16.79 1.37 11.80
CA LYS A 20 16.43 0.87 13.14
C LYS A 20 17.49 -0.04 13.76
N GLY A 21 18.60 -0.30 13.06
CA GLY A 21 19.67 -1.15 13.57
C GLY A 21 19.34 -2.65 13.63
N VAL A 22 18.11 -3.03 13.27
CA VAL A 22 17.64 -4.43 13.25
C VAL A 22 18.42 -5.25 12.23
N TRP A 23 18.94 -4.59 11.19
CA TRP A 23 19.71 -5.20 10.10
C TRP A 23 20.88 -6.06 10.61
N LYS A 24 21.57 -5.64 11.68
CA LYS A 24 22.69 -6.38 12.25
C LYS A 24 22.31 -7.69 12.95
N ASN A 25 21.05 -7.81 13.37
CA ASN A 25 20.55 -8.98 14.11
C ASN A 25 19.88 -10.01 13.20
N ILE A 26 19.79 -9.73 11.91
CA ILE A 26 19.17 -10.61 10.92
C ILE A 26 20.20 -11.65 10.44
N PRO A 27 19.89 -12.96 10.46
CA PRO A 27 20.76 -13.99 9.90
C PRO A 27 21.11 -13.72 8.44
N SER A 28 22.35 -14.03 8.04
CA SER A 28 22.85 -13.79 6.69
C SER A 28 21.98 -14.42 5.59
N VAL A 29 21.39 -15.57 5.88
CA VAL A 29 20.48 -16.26 4.95
C VAL A 29 19.28 -15.37 4.59
N ILE A 30 18.71 -14.67 5.58
CA ILE A 30 17.57 -13.77 5.35
C ILE A 30 17.99 -12.53 4.53
N HIS A 31 19.23 -12.03 4.71
CA HIS A 31 19.75 -10.95 3.87
C HIS A 31 19.80 -11.34 2.38
N TYR A 32 20.27 -12.56 2.09
CA TYR A 32 20.27 -13.05 0.70
C TYR A 32 18.86 -13.20 0.16
N ILE A 33 17.92 -13.76 0.91
CA ILE A 33 16.52 -13.87 0.52
C ILE A 33 15.94 -12.49 0.23
N LEU A 34 16.10 -11.52 1.14
CA LEU A 34 15.63 -10.16 0.98
C LEU A 34 16.27 -9.46 -0.23
N PHE A 35 17.52 -9.72 -0.53
CA PHE A 35 18.20 -9.13 -1.68
C PHE A 35 17.76 -9.74 -3.01
N PHE A 36 17.64 -11.09 -3.06
CA PHE A 36 17.31 -11.78 -4.30
C PHE A 36 15.82 -11.80 -4.65
N THR A 37 14.92 -11.70 -3.65
CA THR A 37 13.47 -11.70 -3.91
C THR A 37 13.03 -10.66 -4.94
N PRO A 38 13.40 -9.38 -4.89
CA PRO A 38 13.00 -8.41 -5.90
C PRO A 38 13.62 -8.70 -7.26
N ILE A 39 14.84 -9.24 -7.30
CA ILE A 39 15.51 -9.60 -8.56
C ILE A 39 14.76 -10.75 -9.26
N VAL A 40 14.43 -11.79 -8.49
CA VAL A 40 13.64 -12.93 -9.01
C VAL A 40 12.25 -12.45 -9.45
N ALA A 41 11.61 -11.59 -8.69
CA ALA A 41 10.31 -11.03 -9.06
C ALA A 41 10.39 -10.17 -10.33
N ILE A 42 11.45 -9.39 -10.52
CA ILE A 42 11.69 -8.61 -11.74
C ILE A 42 11.92 -9.57 -12.92
N LEU A 43 12.77 -10.57 -12.76
CA LEU A 43 13.04 -11.54 -13.82
C LEU A 43 11.77 -12.30 -14.22
N TYR A 44 10.97 -12.74 -13.25
CA TYR A 44 9.68 -13.39 -13.51
C TYR A 44 8.74 -12.47 -14.27
N VAL A 45 8.64 -11.20 -13.86
CA VAL A 45 7.83 -10.20 -14.56
C VAL A 45 8.37 -9.91 -15.96
N LEU A 46 9.67 -9.92 -16.18
CA LEU A 46 10.28 -9.71 -17.50
C LEU A 46 10.07 -10.89 -18.44
N ASP A 47 10.03 -12.11 -17.91
CA ASP A 47 9.82 -13.34 -18.70
C ASP A 47 8.35 -13.50 -19.11
N ASP A 48 7.42 -13.14 -18.21
CA ASP A 48 5.96 -13.30 -18.41
C ASP A 48 5.30 -12.08 -19.08
N VAL A 49 6.02 -10.98 -19.23
CA VAL A 49 5.47 -9.73 -19.75
C VAL A 49 6.16 -9.33 -21.03
N HIS A 50 5.41 -9.40 -22.08
CA HIS A 50 5.46 -8.37 -23.12
C HIS A 50 5.15 -7.02 -22.44
N LEU A 51 6.14 -6.46 -21.73
CA LEU A 51 6.03 -5.29 -20.82
C LEU A 51 5.48 -4.02 -21.46
N PHE A 52 5.32 -4.02 -22.77
CA PHE A 52 4.76 -2.94 -23.58
C PHE A 52 3.52 -3.37 -24.38
N ASP A 53 2.94 -4.53 -24.03
CA ASP A 53 1.69 -4.87 -24.64
C ASP A 53 0.61 -3.91 -24.11
N THR A 54 0.24 -2.95 -24.95
CA THR A 54 -0.87 -2.01 -24.70
C THR A 54 -2.20 -2.73 -24.52
N SER A 55 -2.22 -4.05 -24.59
CA SER A 55 -3.37 -4.90 -24.28
C SER A 55 -3.86 -4.72 -22.86
N PHE A 56 -2.99 -4.31 -21.91
CA PHE A 56 -3.39 -3.97 -20.56
C PHE A 56 -4.38 -2.78 -20.51
N PHE A 57 -4.18 -1.79 -21.38
CA PHE A 57 -5.12 -0.67 -21.58
C PHE A 57 -6.23 -1.01 -22.59
N ARG A 58 -6.08 -2.10 -23.33
CA ARG A 58 -6.97 -2.55 -24.40
C ARG A 58 -7.81 -3.76 -23.99
N GLN A 59 -7.95 -4.03 -22.70
CA GLN A 59 -9.02 -4.93 -22.25
C GLN A 59 -10.34 -4.27 -22.64
N LYS A 60 -10.87 -4.69 -23.78
CA LYS A 60 -12.06 -4.14 -24.46
C LYS A 60 -13.33 -4.14 -23.59
N ASP A 61 -13.27 -4.79 -22.43
CA ASP A 61 -14.41 -5.01 -21.55
C ASP A 61 -14.42 -4.17 -20.28
N VAL A 62 -13.43 -3.26 -20.09
CA VAL A 62 -13.37 -2.41 -18.89
C VAL A 62 -13.80 -1.00 -19.26
N PRO A 63 -14.95 -0.51 -18.77
CA PRO A 63 -15.39 0.84 -19.05
C PRO A 63 -14.42 1.86 -18.43
N LEU A 64 -14.19 2.97 -19.14
CA LEU A 64 -13.24 4.00 -18.75
C LEU A 64 -13.50 4.55 -17.34
N TRP A 65 -14.78 4.72 -16.96
CA TRP A 65 -15.15 5.20 -15.64
C TRP A 65 -14.62 4.28 -14.52
N LEU A 66 -14.61 2.96 -14.74
CA LEU A 66 -14.14 1.99 -13.77
C LEU A 66 -12.61 2.07 -13.61
N ILE A 67 -11.89 2.29 -14.71
CA ILE A 67 -10.43 2.51 -14.71
C ILE A 67 -10.11 3.79 -13.91
N VAL A 68 -10.80 4.89 -14.21
CA VAL A 68 -10.62 6.17 -13.51
C VAL A 68 -10.94 6.02 -12.02
N PHE A 69 -12.01 5.30 -11.68
CA PHE A 69 -12.39 5.02 -10.30
C PHE A 69 -11.29 4.23 -9.55
N GLY A 70 -10.77 3.16 -10.16
CA GLY A 70 -9.69 2.36 -9.58
C GLY A 70 -8.40 3.17 -9.39
N ILE A 71 -8.01 3.96 -10.39
CA ILE A 71 -6.85 4.86 -10.32
C ILE A 71 -7.03 5.89 -9.22
N SER A 72 -8.21 6.50 -9.12
CA SER A 72 -8.51 7.49 -8.06
C SER A 72 -8.40 6.87 -6.67
N GLY A 73 -8.92 5.66 -6.48
CA GLY A 73 -8.78 4.91 -5.24
C GLY A 73 -7.31 4.62 -4.90
N GLN A 74 -6.52 4.22 -5.89
CA GLN A 74 -5.09 3.95 -5.72
C GLN A 74 -4.30 5.21 -5.37
N ILE A 75 -4.59 6.33 -6.03
CA ILE A 75 -3.97 7.62 -5.71
C ILE A 75 -4.29 8.01 -4.27
N LEU A 76 -5.57 7.97 -3.89
CA LEU A 76 -6.00 8.29 -2.53
C LEU A 76 -5.32 7.40 -1.49
N PHE A 77 -5.25 6.10 -1.77
CA PHE A 77 -4.59 5.13 -0.92
C PHE A 77 -3.08 5.37 -0.78
N THR A 78 -2.44 5.90 -1.80
CA THR A 78 -1.03 6.29 -1.77
C THR A 78 -0.82 7.61 -1.02
N LEU A 79 -1.70 8.60 -1.22
CA LEU A 79 -1.61 9.91 -0.59
C LEU A 79 -1.66 9.86 0.94
N ARG A 80 -2.22 8.80 1.54
CA ARG A 80 -2.19 8.60 2.99
C ARG A 80 -0.77 8.60 3.57
N PHE A 81 0.21 8.05 2.83
CA PHE A 81 1.61 8.02 3.28
C PHE A 81 2.25 9.41 3.20
N VAL A 82 1.92 10.19 2.17
CA VAL A 82 2.36 11.59 2.06
C VAL A 82 1.79 12.41 3.22
N TYR A 83 0.49 12.25 3.52
CA TYR A 83 -0.16 12.90 4.64
C TYR A 83 0.50 12.52 5.98
N GLN A 84 0.74 11.23 6.22
CA GLN A 84 1.45 10.74 7.39
C GLN A 84 2.84 11.36 7.51
N TRP A 85 3.59 11.39 6.42
CA TRP A 85 4.95 11.95 6.39
C TRP A 85 4.96 13.43 6.77
N ILE A 86 4.03 14.22 6.21
CA ILE A 86 3.90 15.65 6.53
C ILE A 86 3.61 15.84 8.01
N CYS A 87 2.64 15.07 8.57
CA CYS A 87 2.28 15.14 9.96
C CYS A 87 3.44 14.73 10.88
N SER A 88 4.12 13.63 10.56
CA SER A 88 5.27 13.13 11.33
C SER A 88 6.43 14.12 11.30
N ARG A 89 6.67 14.79 10.18
CA ARG A 89 7.70 15.82 10.06
C ARG A 89 7.40 17.05 10.90
N ARG A 90 6.13 17.49 10.97
CA ARG A 90 5.71 18.62 11.81
C ARG A 90 5.85 18.33 13.29
N GLU A 91 5.56 17.10 13.70
CA GLU A 91 5.62 16.67 15.11
C GLU A 91 7.03 16.23 15.56
N GLY A 92 8.00 16.15 14.64
CA GLY A 92 9.36 15.68 14.95
C GLY A 92 9.45 14.21 15.37
N LYS A 93 8.36 13.45 15.24
CA LYS A 93 8.25 12.03 15.60
C LYS A 93 7.33 11.29 14.64
N SER A 94 7.55 9.98 14.49
CA SER A 94 6.68 9.14 13.66
C SER A 94 5.32 8.97 14.33
N ILE A 95 4.28 9.52 13.71
CA ILE A 95 2.89 9.44 14.17
C ILE A 95 1.98 8.91 13.06
N PHE A 96 0.88 8.30 13.48
CA PHE A 96 -0.22 7.91 12.60
C PHE A 96 -1.45 8.75 12.97
N PRO A 97 -1.66 9.89 12.30
CA PRO A 97 -2.78 10.76 12.61
C PRO A 97 -4.11 10.10 12.22
N VAL A 98 -5.19 10.51 12.85
CA VAL A 98 -6.54 9.99 12.58
C VAL A 98 -6.90 10.10 11.09
N GLY A 99 -6.51 11.19 10.44
CA GLY A 99 -6.71 11.39 9.00
C GLY A 99 -6.06 10.33 8.12
N PHE A 100 -4.92 9.74 8.53
CA PHE A 100 -4.31 8.62 7.83
C PHE A 100 -5.26 7.42 7.75
N TRP A 101 -5.95 7.10 8.82
CA TRP A 101 -6.89 5.98 8.88
C TRP A 101 -8.15 6.25 8.08
N ILE A 102 -8.64 7.49 8.09
CA ILE A 102 -9.81 7.91 7.28
C ILE A 102 -9.49 7.79 5.79
N ILE A 103 -8.37 8.34 5.34
CA ILE A 103 -7.94 8.25 3.93
C ILE A 103 -7.72 6.79 3.53
N SER A 104 -7.12 5.98 4.42
CA SER A 104 -6.91 4.54 4.20
C SER A 104 -8.23 3.79 4.01
N LEU A 105 -9.23 4.11 4.83
CA LEU A 105 -10.54 3.48 4.78
C LEU A 105 -11.25 3.80 3.46
N ILE A 106 -11.29 5.07 3.07
CA ILE A 106 -11.94 5.51 1.82
C ILE A 106 -11.22 4.89 0.61
N GLY A 107 -9.88 4.97 0.54
CA GLY A 107 -9.11 4.39 -0.56
C GLY A 107 -9.28 2.86 -0.65
N SER A 108 -9.30 2.18 0.49
CA SER A 108 -9.51 0.73 0.57
C SER A 108 -10.92 0.33 0.11
N LEU A 109 -11.95 1.10 0.47
CA LEU A 109 -13.33 0.88 -0.02
C LEU A 109 -13.42 1.05 -1.54
N MET A 110 -12.78 2.07 -2.10
CA MET A 110 -12.76 2.29 -3.55
C MET A 110 -12.05 1.12 -4.28
N ILE A 111 -10.87 0.72 -3.82
CA ILE A 111 -10.11 -0.37 -4.43
C ILE A 111 -10.83 -1.72 -4.25
N GLY A 112 -11.41 -1.95 -3.08
CA GLY A 112 -12.21 -3.15 -2.80
C GLY A 112 -13.45 -3.24 -3.69
N SER A 113 -14.17 -2.13 -3.87
CA SER A 113 -15.32 -2.06 -4.79
C SER A 113 -14.89 -2.31 -6.24
N TYR A 114 -13.76 -1.75 -6.66
CA TYR A 114 -13.16 -2.06 -7.96
C TYR A 114 -12.87 -3.56 -8.10
N GLY A 115 -12.27 -4.16 -7.06
CA GLY A 115 -11.97 -5.60 -7.03
C GLY A 115 -13.23 -6.46 -7.14
N ILE A 116 -14.32 -6.09 -6.45
CA ILE A 116 -15.62 -6.79 -6.52
C ILE A 116 -16.19 -6.73 -7.95
N ILE A 117 -16.22 -5.55 -8.56
CA ILE A 117 -16.73 -5.38 -9.93
C ILE A 117 -15.88 -6.18 -10.93
N ARG A 118 -14.58 -6.25 -10.73
CA ARG A 118 -13.63 -7.00 -11.55
C ARG A 118 -13.55 -8.49 -11.19
N GLN A 119 -14.22 -8.92 -10.12
CA GLN A 119 -14.15 -10.28 -9.58
C GLN A 119 -12.69 -10.71 -9.30
N ASP A 120 -11.87 -9.77 -8.83
CA ASP A 120 -10.47 -10.02 -8.48
C ASP A 120 -10.36 -10.45 -7.01
N PRO A 121 -10.14 -11.75 -6.72
CA PRO A 121 -10.11 -12.26 -5.37
C PRO A 121 -8.93 -11.72 -4.57
N VAL A 122 -7.83 -11.38 -5.22
CA VAL A 122 -6.63 -10.85 -4.55
C VAL A 122 -6.91 -9.45 -3.99
N LEU A 123 -7.54 -8.58 -4.79
CA LEU A 123 -7.95 -7.26 -4.35
C LEU A 123 -9.02 -7.33 -3.26
N ILE A 124 -10.02 -8.20 -3.42
CA ILE A 124 -11.12 -8.35 -2.45
C ILE A 124 -10.56 -8.78 -1.09
N ILE A 125 -9.77 -9.85 -1.05
CA ILE A 125 -9.20 -10.39 0.20
C ILE A 125 -8.25 -9.36 0.81
N GLY A 126 -7.34 -8.80 0.02
CA GLY A 126 -6.35 -7.82 0.49
C GLY A 126 -7.00 -6.59 1.12
N GLN A 127 -8.04 -6.03 0.47
CA GLN A 127 -8.74 -4.86 1.00
C GLN A 127 -9.64 -5.21 2.20
N SER A 128 -10.21 -6.40 2.27
CA SER A 128 -11.01 -6.84 3.42
C SER A 128 -10.20 -6.86 4.71
N PHE A 129 -8.99 -7.41 4.69
CA PHE A 129 -8.08 -7.36 5.85
C PHE A 129 -7.69 -5.92 6.18
N GLY A 130 -7.42 -5.10 5.17
CA GLY A 130 -7.13 -3.69 5.35
C GLY A 130 -8.26 -2.94 6.05
N LEU A 131 -9.51 -3.11 5.60
CA LEU A 131 -10.69 -2.46 6.16
C LEU A 131 -10.85 -2.76 7.66
N VAL A 132 -10.68 -4.02 8.06
CA VAL A 132 -10.73 -4.41 9.48
C VAL A 132 -9.65 -3.68 10.29
N ALA A 133 -8.41 -3.68 9.79
CA ALA A 133 -7.30 -3.01 10.46
C ALA A 133 -7.50 -1.50 10.54
N TYR A 134 -7.94 -0.84 9.46
CA TYR A 134 -8.14 0.61 9.44
C TYR A 134 -9.29 1.06 10.33
N THR A 135 -10.40 0.32 10.34
CA THR A 135 -11.55 0.61 11.22
C THR A 135 -11.15 0.49 12.68
N ARG A 136 -10.45 -0.58 13.06
CA ARG A 136 -9.94 -0.77 14.42
C ARG A 136 -9.01 0.38 14.84
N ASN A 137 -8.05 0.73 14.01
CA ASN A 137 -7.06 1.77 14.34
C ASN A 137 -7.69 3.16 14.35
N LEU A 138 -8.67 3.43 13.50
CA LEU A 138 -9.45 4.67 13.53
C LEU A 138 -10.20 4.81 14.86
N HIS A 139 -10.85 3.73 15.32
CA HIS A 139 -11.56 3.70 16.59
C HIS A 139 -10.60 3.99 17.76
N ILE A 140 -9.47 3.31 17.82
CA ILE A 140 -8.44 3.53 18.88
C ILE A 140 -7.93 4.96 18.83
N GLY A 141 -7.57 5.48 17.65
CA GLY A 141 -7.04 6.83 17.48
C GLY A 141 -8.04 7.92 17.88
N TYR A 142 -9.32 7.72 17.60
CA TYR A 142 -10.37 8.64 17.97
C TYR A 142 -10.52 8.75 19.50
N TYR A 143 -10.56 7.62 20.20
CA TYR A 143 -10.67 7.61 21.66
C TYR A 143 -9.44 8.18 22.35
N ALA A 144 -8.23 7.87 21.87
CA ALA A 144 -7.00 8.43 22.41
C ALA A 144 -6.94 9.97 22.27
N THR A 145 -7.47 10.50 21.16
CA THR A 145 -7.54 11.97 20.96
C THR A 145 -8.57 12.63 21.86
N LYS A 146 -9.69 11.96 22.14
CA LYS A 146 -10.73 12.47 23.03
C LYS A 146 -10.25 12.57 24.48
N GLN A 147 -9.52 11.57 24.97
CA GLN A 147 -8.95 11.57 26.33
C GLN A 147 -7.89 12.65 26.56
N ARG A 148 -7.19 13.08 25.49
CA ARG A 148 -6.21 14.18 25.60
C ARG A 148 -6.82 15.58 25.70
N LYS A 149 -8.09 15.72 25.31
CA LYS A 149 -8.82 17.00 25.31
C LYS A 149 -9.72 17.18 26.52
N SER A 150 -9.93 16.15 27.31
CA SER A 150 -10.61 16.14 28.60
C SER A 150 -9.62 16.31 29.75
#